data_ab560ece7ebf53d7eb8431459094c0c1
#
_entry.id   ab560ece7ebf53d7eb8431459094c0c1
#
_cell.length_a   1.000
_cell.length_b   1.000
_cell.length_c   1.000
_cell.angle_alpha   90.00
_cell.angle_beta   90.00
_cell.angle_gamma   90.00
#
_symmetry.space_group_name_H-M   'P 1'
#
loop_
_entity.id
_entity.type
_entity.pdbx_description
1 polymer ?
#
loop_
_entity_poly.entity_id
_entity_poly.type
_entity_poly.pdbx_seq_one_letter_code
_entity_poly.pdbx_strand_id
1 'polypeptide(L)'
;MPFRPPLRVSVSRYEEKEQRLRQFVSQHLNAARPHPLLVVARSLDSPVVRAIAGLDQTIVAAGGVVRLILAQVDDEAQCLAGAALSCAHEIRWARHPRLIEAHEQLVVGPNTCWIGDCMRRDPAKCDAFENYVEDCGEAAGCAAVSFERLWFASAPLKGADAPAVAVAAVAAKGSAQTSLPSRQ
;
A
#
# COMPACT_ATOMS: atom_id res chain seq x y z
N MET A 1 -6.58 26.76 -2.80
CA MET A 1 -5.91 25.99 -1.73
C MET A 1 -4.48 26.49 -1.64
N PRO A 2 -3.95 26.83 -0.46
CA PRO A 2 -2.53 27.18 -0.34
C PRO A 2 -1.70 25.93 -0.65
N PHE A 3 -0.72 26.09 -1.54
CA PHE A 3 0.27 25.04 -1.85
C PHE A 3 1.07 24.75 -0.58
N ARG A 4 1.00 23.52 -0.09
CA ARG A 4 1.80 23.04 1.03
C ARG A 4 3.04 22.38 0.46
N PRO A 5 4.24 22.94 0.66
CA PRO A 5 5.44 22.31 0.13
C PRO A 5 5.65 20.95 0.79
N PRO A 6 6.18 19.95 0.05
CA PRO A 6 6.47 18.63 0.62
C PRO A 6 7.42 18.77 1.80
N LEU A 7 7.10 18.08 2.89
CA LEU A 7 7.94 18.04 4.08
C LEU A 7 9.14 17.15 3.79
N ARG A 8 10.33 17.77 3.67
CA ARG A 8 11.59 17.05 3.62
C ARG A 8 12.11 16.81 5.03
N VAL A 9 12.32 15.55 5.36
CA VAL A 9 12.81 15.14 6.68
C VAL A 9 14.14 14.42 6.51
N SER A 10 15.16 14.82 7.28
CA SER A 10 16.37 14.03 7.45
C SER A 10 16.13 13.03 8.57
N VAL A 11 16.25 11.75 8.28
CA VAL A 11 16.00 10.68 9.25
C VAL A 11 17.32 10.04 9.63
N SER A 12 17.63 10.06 10.92
CA SER A 12 18.91 9.57 11.44
C SER A 12 18.89 8.11 11.90
N ARG A 13 17.71 7.51 12.07
CA ARG A 13 17.57 6.12 12.56
C ARG A 13 16.46 5.39 11.84
N TYR A 14 16.67 4.10 11.64
CA TYR A 14 15.69 3.18 11.00
C TYR A 14 14.36 3.12 11.76
N GLU A 15 14.42 3.02 13.08
CA GLU A 15 13.25 2.97 13.96
C GLU A 15 12.45 4.29 13.93
N GLU A 16 13.12 5.43 13.83
CA GLU A 16 12.48 6.74 13.71
C GLU A 16 11.71 6.86 12.39
N LYS A 17 12.27 6.33 11.31
CA LYS A 17 11.62 6.27 10.00
C LYS A 17 10.35 5.43 10.06
N GLU A 18 10.43 4.24 10.63
CA GLU A 18 9.28 3.34 10.80
C GLU A 18 8.17 4.01 11.62
N GLN A 19 8.51 4.65 12.73
CA GLN A 19 7.56 5.35 13.59
C GLN A 19 6.87 6.52 12.86
N ARG A 20 7.61 7.32 12.11
CA ARG A 20 7.07 8.42 11.31
C ARG A 20 6.12 7.90 10.23
N LEU A 21 6.49 6.83 9.55
CA LEU A 21 5.63 6.20 8.55
C LEU A 21 4.35 5.65 9.17
N ARG A 22 4.41 5.02 10.34
CA ARG A 22 3.21 4.58 11.08
C ARG A 22 2.28 5.75 11.39
N GLN A 23 2.85 6.85 11.89
CA GLN A 23 2.07 8.05 12.19
C GLN A 23 1.44 8.63 10.91
N PHE A 24 2.22 8.75 9.83
CA PHE A 24 1.75 9.25 8.54
C PHE A 24 0.60 8.42 7.98
N VAL A 25 0.73 7.10 7.95
CA VAL A 25 -0.34 6.20 7.50
C VAL A 25 -1.59 6.36 8.38
N SER A 26 -1.44 6.32 9.71
CA SER A 26 -2.56 6.42 10.64
C SER A 26 -3.33 7.73 10.51
N GLN A 27 -2.66 8.84 10.22
CA GLN A 27 -3.28 10.16 10.03
C GLN A 27 -4.08 10.26 8.73
N HIS A 28 -3.73 9.47 7.71
CA HIS A 28 -4.34 9.55 6.38
C HIS A 28 -5.23 8.36 6.04
N LEU A 29 -5.34 7.35 6.91
CA LEU A 29 -6.32 6.29 6.78
C LEU A 29 -7.74 6.87 6.93
N ASN A 30 -8.58 6.63 5.93
CA ASN A 30 -9.96 7.12 5.95
C ASN A 30 -10.93 5.94 5.84
N ALA A 31 -11.51 5.54 6.98
CA ALA A 31 -12.48 4.45 7.05
C ALA A 31 -13.78 4.74 6.27
N ALA A 32 -14.15 6.01 6.08
CA ALA A 32 -15.34 6.38 5.33
C ALA A 32 -15.15 6.25 3.81
N ARG A 33 -13.89 6.30 3.35
CA ARG A 33 -13.51 6.13 1.94
C ARG A 33 -12.20 5.33 1.88
N PRO A 34 -12.26 4.01 2.07
CA PRO A 34 -11.06 3.19 2.02
C PRO A 34 -10.45 3.22 0.63
N HIS A 35 -9.18 3.56 0.57
CA HIS A 35 -8.37 3.47 -0.64
C HIS A 35 -7.29 2.41 -0.44
N PRO A 36 -6.88 1.70 -1.49
CA PRO A 36 -5.74 0.81 -1.38
C PRO A 36 -4.47 1.59 -1.07
N LEU A 37 -3.67 1.07 -0.15
CA LEU A 37 -2.30 1.52 0.05
C LEU A 37 -1.42 0.87 -1.01
N LEU A 38 -0.72 1.69 -1.79
CA LEU A 38 0.16 1.22 -2.85
C LEU A 38 1.61 1.38 -2.40
N VAL A 39 2.32 0.28 -2.28
CA VAL A 39 3.67 0.24 -1.69
C VAL A 39 4.67 -0.33 -2.68
N VAL A 40 5.76 0.40 -2.90
CA VAL A 40 6.97 -0.13 -3.54
C VAL A 40 8.08 -0.09 -2.52
N ALA A 41 8.66 -1.23 -2.21
CA ALA A 41 9.70 -1.37 -1.20
C ALA A 41 10.83 -2.25 -1.69
N ARG A 42 12.00 -2.08 -1.07
CA ARG A 42 13.16 -2.92 -1.37
C ARG A 42 12.91 -4.39 -0.99
N SER A 43 12.49 -4.62 0.26
CA SER A 43 12.29 -5.95 0.84
C SER A 43 11.22 -5.91 1.93
N LEU A 44 10.90 -7.06 2.51
CA LEU A 44 9.99 -7.14 3.67
C LEU A 44 10.54 -6.41 4.91
N ASP A 45 11.85 -6.28 5.02
CA ASP A 45 12.50 -5.56 6.12
C ASP A 45 12.50 -4.04 5.95
N SER A 46 12.05 -3.54 4.81
CA SER A 46 11.97 -2.09 4.57
C SER A 46 11.12 -1.40 5.63
N PRO A 47 11.53 -0.22 6.15
CA PRO A 47 10.79 0.52 7.17
C PRO A 47 9.33 0.77 6.82
N VAL A 48 9.02 0.99 5.53
CA VAL A 48 7.65 1.20 5.08
C VAL A 48 6.80 -0.06 5.22
N VAL A 49 7.37 -1.24 4.94
CA VAL A 49 6.66 -2.52 5.09
C VAL A 49 6.44 -2.83 6.57
N ARG A 50 7.47 -2.63 7.42
CA ARG A 50 7.36 -2.80 8.87
C ARG A 50 6.35 -1.85 9.51
N ALA A 51 6.31 -0.61 9.04
CA ALA A 51 5.30 0.37 9.47
C ALA A 51 3.88 -0.11 9.18
N ILE A 52 3.64 -0.62 7.96
CA ILE A 52 2.34 -1.17 7.54
C ILE A 52 2.01 -2.43 8.33
N ALA A 53 2.96 -3.36 8.52
CA ALA A 53 2.77 -4.55 9.32
C ALA A 53 2.39 -4.21 10.77
N GLY A 54 3.00 -3.16 11.34
CA GLY A 54 2.63 -2.67 12.67
C GLY A 54 1.25 -2.01 12.75
N LEU A 55 0.62 -1.68 11.62
CA LEU A 55 -0.72 -1.10 11.51
C LEU A 55 -1.74 -2.08 10.91
N ASP A 56 -1.37 -3.33 10.69
CA ASP A 56 -2.15 -4.33 9.98
C ASP A 56 -3.63 -4.37 10.43
N GLN A 57 -3.86 -4.54 11.72
CA GLN A 57 -5.21 -4.58 12.30
C GLN A 57 -5.97 -3.26 12.11
N THR A 58 -5.28 -2.13 12.17
CA THR A 58 -5.87 -0.80 11.99
C THR A 58 -6.31 -0.61 10.53
N ILE A 59 -5.47 -1.05 9.58
CA ILE A 59 -5.77 -0.99 8.15
C ILE A 59 -6.97 -1.88 7.81
N VAL A 60 -6.98 -3.12 8.32
CA VAL A 60 -8.11 -4.05 8.13
C VAL A 60 -9.40 -3.47 8.73
N ALA A 61 -9.35 -2.95 9.96
CA ALA A 61 -10.51 -2.35 10.61
C ALA A 61 -11.05 -1.12 9.86
N ALA A 62 -10.19 -0.38 9.15
CA ALA A 62 -10.57 0.72 8.28
C ALA A 62 -11.09 0.27 6.90
N GLY A 63 -11.17 -1.04 6.63
CA GLY A 63 -11.52 -1.59 5.31
C GLY A 63 -10.45 -1.35 4.25
N GLY A 64 -9.24 -1.02 4.66
CA GLY A 64 -8.10 -0.80 3.78
C GLY A 64 -7.51 -2.12 3.29
N VAL A 65 -6.90 -2.07 2.10
CA VAL A 65 -6.12 -3.17 1.52
C VAL A 65 -4.76 -2.65 1.09
N VAL A 66 -3.76 -3.52 1.12
CA VAL A 66 -2.39 -3.18 0.72
C VAL A 66 -2.03 -3.94 -0.55
N ARG A 67 -1.47 -3.24 -1.52
CA ARG A 67 -0.83 -3.80 -2.72
C ARG A 67 0.66 -3.51 -2.63
N LEU A 68 1.48 -4.55 -2.55
CA LEU A 68 2.91 -4.43 -2.28
C LEU A 68 3.74 -4.97 -3.44
N ILE A 69 4.71 -4.18 -3.89
CA ILE A 69 5.75 -4.59 -4.85
C ILE A 69 7.08 -4.62 -4.12
N LEU A 70 7.77 -5.76 -4.16
CA LEU A 70 9.12 -5.91 -3.64
C LEU A 70 10.14 -5.92 -4.77
N ALA A 71 11.26 -5.21 -4.58
CA ALA A 71 12.38 -5.21 -5.52
C ALA A 71 13.34 -6.38 -5.28
N GLN A 72 13.47 -6.81 -4.04
CA GLN A 72 14.30 -7.94 -3.62
C GLN A 72 13.48 -8.92 -2.80
N VAL A 73 13.59 -10.18 -3.13
CA VAL A 73 12.91 -11.27 -2.44
C VAL A 73 13.93 -12.40 -2.32
N ASP A 74 14.23 -12.81 -1.11
CA ASP A 74 14.96 -14.02 -0.81
C ASP A 74 14.02 -15.21 -0.60
N ASP A 75 14.58 -16.41 -0.50
CA ASP A 75 13.79 -17.63 -0.35
C ASP A 75 13.00 -17.65 0.96
N GLU A 76 13.53 -17.05 2.02
CA GLU A 76 12.86 -16.93 3.31
C GLU A 76 11.70 -15.94 3.24
N ALA A 77 11.87 -14.80 2.56
CA ALA A 77 10.83 -13.82 2.32
C ALA A 77 9.68 -14.40 1.49
N GLN A 78 9.94 -15.32 0.56
CA GLN A 78 8.88 -16.00 -0.19
C GLN A 78 7.97 -16.81 0.73
N CYS A 79 8.53 -17.47 1.73
CA CYS A 79 7.76 -18.26 2.70
C CYS A 79 6.99 -17.38 3.69
N LEU A 80 7.53 -16.21 4.05
CA LEU A 80 6.98 -15.32 5.08
C LEU A 80 6.02 -14.26 4.53
N ALA A 81 6.06 -13.98 3.23
CA ALA A 81 5.30 -12.90 2.61
C ALA A 81 3.79 -12.97 2.89
N GLY A 82 3.21 -14.18 2.86
CA GLY A 82 1.80 -14.39 3.16
C GLY A 82 1.43 -14.30 4.64
N ALA A 83 2.41 -14.49 5.55
CA ALA A 83 2.17 -14.47 6.99
C ALA A 83 2.43 -13.08 7.61
N ALA A 84 3.20 -12.23 6.93
CA ALA A 84 3.66 -10.95 7.48
C ALA A 84 2.62 -9.84 7.45
N LEU A 85 1.64 -9.90 6.53
CA LEU A 85 0.68 -8.84 6.28
C LEU A 85 -0.70 -9.43 5.99
N SER A 86 -1.60 -9.45 6.96
CA SER A 86 -2.98 -9.92 6.76
C SER A 86 -3.82 -8.90 5.96
N CYS A 87 -3.44 -7.63 5.98
CA CYS A 87 -4.04 -6.58 5.15
C CYS A 87 -3.51 -6.57 3.71
N ALA A 88 -2.48 -7.34 3.38
CA ALA A 88 -1.96 -7.40 2.03
C ALA A 88 -2.92 -8.18 1.12
N HIS A 89 -3.48 -7.48 0.14
CA HIS A 89 -4.35 -8.10 -0.84
C HIS A 89 -3.55 -8.94 -1.84
N GLU A 90 -2.41 -8.42 -2.26
CA GLU A 90 -1.47 -9.11 -3.15
C GLU A 90 -0.06 -8.57 -2.98
N ILE A 91 0.91 -9.48 -2.95
CA ILE A 91 2.33 -9.16 -2.94
C ILE A 91 2.94 -9.63 -4.26
N ARG A 92 3.66 -8.73 -4.91
CA ARG A 92 4.35 -9.00 -6.19
C ARG A 92 5.84 -8.77 -6.08
N TRP A 93 6.57 -9.47 -6.92
CA TRP A 93 8.00 -9.31 -7.09
C TRP A 93 8.31 -8.70 -8.45
N ALA A 94 8.95 -7.54 -8.45
CA ALA A 94 9.45 -6.91 -9.66
C ALA A 94 10.87 -7.42 -9.97
N ARG A 95 10.96 -8.42 -10.82
CA ARG A 95 12.24 -9.07 -11.23
C ARG A 95 13.12 -8.19 -12.12
N HIS A 96 13.06 -6.89 -11.97
CA HIS A 96 13.82 -5.99 -12.83
C HIS A 96 15.02 -5.41 -12.08
N PRO A 97 16.26 -5.68 -12.53
CA PRO A 97 17.47 -5.27 -11.79
C PRO A 97 17.57 -3.76 -11.56
N ARG A 98 17.01 -2.95 -12.47
CA ARG A 98 17.03 -1.49 -12.35
C ARG A 98 16.01 -0.94 -11.34
N LEU A 99 15.08 -1.74 -10.86
CA LEU A 99 14.12 -1.27 -9.86
C LEU A 99 14.83 -0.86 -8.56
N ILE A 100 15.97 -1.47 -8.25
CA ILE A 100 16.76 -1.09 -7.08
C ILE A 100 17.32 0.35 -7.16
N GLU A 101 17.32 0.96 -8.34
CA GLU A 101 17.69 2.37 -8.54
C GLU A 101 16.51 3.32 -8.30
N ALA A 102 15.29 2.79 -8.20
CA ALA A 102 14.11 3.58 -7.87
C ALA A 102 14.05 3.91 -6.38
N HIS A 103 13.15 4.83 -6.04
CA HIS A 103 12.84 5.18 -4.66
C HIS A 103 11.78 4.24 -4.09
N GLU A 104 11.86 3.97 -2.79
CA GLU A 104 10.72 3.42 -2.08
C GLU A 104 9.58 4.43 -2.12
N GLN A 105 8.34 3.94 -2.19
CA GLN A 105 7.18 4.81 -2.22
C GLN A 105 5.98 4.19 -1.52
N LEU A 106 5.12 5.06 -0.99
CA LEU A 106 3.84 4.73 -0.42
C LEU A 106 2.81 5.75 -0.88
N VAL A 107 1.68 5.28 -1.41
CA VAL A 107 0.52 6.12 -1.72
C VAL A 107 -0.59 5.79 -0.74
N VAL A 108 -1.13 6.83 -0.07
CA VAL A 108 -2.23 6.72 0.89
C VAL A 108 -3.38 7.59 0.41
N GLY A 109 -4.27 7.00 -0.37
CA GLY A 109 -5.38 7.74 -0.98
C GLY A 109 -4.97 8.65 -2.15
N PRO A 110 -5.87 9.54 -2.60
CA PRO A 110 -5.71 10.27 -3.86
C PRO A 110 -4.76 11.46 -3.80
N ASN A 111 -4.46 11.98 -2.61
CA ASN A 111 -3.75 13.24 -2.46
C ASN A 111 -2.49 13.15 -1.59
N THR A 112 -2.17 11.94 -1.12
CA THR A 112 -1.12 11.76 -0.11
C THR A 112 -0.17 10.66 -0.54
N CYS A 113 1.13 10.97 -0.53
CA CYS A 113 2.17 9.99 -0.80
C CYS A 113 3.44 10.28 -0.01
N TRP A 114 4.24 9.25 0.17
CA TRP A 114 5.59 9.32 0.70
C TRP A 114 6.56 8.78 -0.33
N ILE A 115 7.68 9.47 -0.49
CA ILE A 115 8.79 9.04 -1.34
C ILE A 115 10.02 8.92 -0.44
N GLY A 116 10.48 7.70 -0.31
CA GLY A 116 11.64 7.35 0.49
C GLY A 116 12.95 7.47 -0.26
N ASP A 117 13.99 6.90 0.32
CA ASP A 117 15.31 6.88 -0.29
C ASP A 117 15.39 5.88 -1.46
N CYS A 118 16.42 6.02 -2.27
CA CYS A 118 16.74 5.09 -3.32
C CYS A 118 17.04 3.70 -2.73
N MET A 119 16.39 2.65 -3.25
CA MET A 119 16.53 1.28 -2.76
C MET A 119 17.96 0.72 -2.89
N ARG A 120 18.79 1.30 -3.75
CA ARG A 120 20.22 0.94 -3.89
C ARG A 120 21.05 1.37 -2.69
N ARG A 121 20.59 2.37 -1.94
CA ARG A 121 21.33 2.89 -0.79
C ARG A 121 21.36 1.86 0.33
N ASP A 122 22.51 1.77 1.01
CA ASP A 122 22.66 0.94 2.19
C ASP A 122 21.66 1.40 3.28
N PRO A 123 20.76 0.54 3.75
CA PRO A 123 19.79 0.89 4.77
C PRO A 123 20.42 1.33 6.11
N ALA A 124 21.66 0.91 6.37
CA ALA A 124 22.39 1.30 7.60
C ALA A 124 22.91 2.75 7.56
N LYS A 125 22.87 3.42 6.40
CA LYS A 125 23.27 4.83 6.30
C LYS A 125 22.17 5.75 6.80
N CYS A 126 22.50 6.54 7.78
CA CYS A 126 21.59 7.32 8.60
C CYS A 126 21.24 8.74 8.10
N ASP A 127 21.51 9.10 6.86
CA ASP A 127 21.31 10.46 6.34
C ASP A 127 20.36 10.49 5.13
N ALA A 128 19.35 9.65 5.17
CA ALA A 128 18.33 9.60 4.13
C ALA A 128 17.40 10.82 4.17
N PHE A 129 17.09 11.37 3.00
CA PHE A 129 16.07 12.39 2.86
C PHE A 129 14.77 11.75 2.36
N GLU A 130 13.69 12.05 3.05
CA GLU A 130 12.35 11.56 2.75
C GLU A 130 11.41 12.72 2.48
N ASN A 131 10.51 12.52 1.52
CA ASN A 131 9.48 13.49 1.19
C ASN A 131 8.12 12.94 1.63
N TYR A 132 7.48 13.64 2.54
CA TYR A 132 6.09 13.44 2.92
C TYR A 132 5.25 14.48 2.20
N VAL A 133 4.38 14.04 1.31
CA VAL A 133 3.56 14.90 0.46
C VAL A 133 2.11 14.73 0.86
N GLU A 134 1.51 15.81 1.33
CA GLU A 134 0.11 15.88 1.75
C GLU A 134 -0.64 16.87 0.86
N ASP A 135 -1.93 16.63 0.65
CA ASP A 135 -2.83 17.49 -0.12
C ASP A 135 -2.36 17.82 -1.56
N CYS A 136 -1.63 16.89 -2.18
CA CYS A 136 -1.12 17.04 -3.54
C CYS A 136 -1.54 15.87 -4.43
N GLY A 137 -2.69 16.02 -5.10
CA GLY A 137 -3.22 15.00 -6.01
C GLY A 137 -2.33 14.72 -7.21
N GLU A 138 -1.56 15.71 -7.68
CA GLU A 138 -0.62 15.51 -8.79
C GLU A 138 0.52 14.57 -8.39
N ALA A 139 1.16 14.80 -7.25
CA ALA A 139 2.25 13.96 -6.77
C ALA A 139 1.77 12.54 -6.45
N ALA A 140 0.66 12.40 -5.72
CA ALA A 140 0.06 11.12 -5.42
C ALA A 140 -0.40 10.38 -6.67
N GLY A 141 -0.98 11.09 -7.65
CA GLY A 141 -1.37 10.54 -8.94
C GLY A 141 -0.19 10.03 -9.76
N CYS A 142 0.91 10.79 -9.83
CA CYS A 142 2.14 10.36 -10.48
C CYS A 142 2.74 9.10 -9.83
N ALA A 143 2.77 9.05 -8.50
CA ALA A 143 3.22 7.88 -7.74
C ALA A 143 2.32 6.66 -8.00
N ALA A 144 0.99 6.84 -8.01
CA ALA A 144 0.04 5.77 -8.30
C ALA A 144 0.20 5.23 -9.73
N VAL A 145 0.35 6.10 -10.73
CA VAL A 145 0.59 5.69 -12.13
C VAL A 145 1.90 4.92 -12.25
N SER A 146 2.96 5.36 -11.56
CA SER A 146 4.24 4.65 -11.51
C SER A 146 4.08 3.27 -10.88
N PHE A 147 3.35 3.17 -9.78
CA PHE A 147 3.01 1.91 -9.12
C PHE A 147 2.29 0.96 -10.07
N GLU A 148 1.23 1.40 -10.75
CA GLU A 148 0.45 0.53 -11.64
C GLU A 148 1.30 -0.02 -12.79
N ARG A 149 2.18 0.78 -13.37
CA ARG A 149 3.12 0.30 -14.40
C ARG A 149 4.02 -0.81 -13.89
N LEU A 150 4.57 -0.64 -12.68
CA LEU A 150 5.39 -1.66 -12.03
C LEU A 150 4.57 -2.89 -11.67
N TRP A 151 3.34 -2.71 -11.22
CA TRP A 151 2.43 -3.78 -10.87
C TRP A 151 2.17 -4.73 -12.03
N PHE A 152 1.86 -4.20 -13.20
CA PHE A 152 1.65 -5.01 -14.39
C PHE A 152 2.92 -5.72 -14.88
N ALA A 153 4.08 -5.14 -14.64
CA ALA A 153 5.36 -5.74 -15.01
C ALA A 153 5.91 -6.73 -13.95
N SER A 154 5.26 -6.84 -12.80
CA SER A 154 5.68 -7.67 -11.67
C SER A 154 5.00 -9.03 -11.69
N ALA A 155 5.66 -10.05 -11.13
CA ALA A 155 5.10 -11.39 -10.96
C ALA A 155 4.50 -11.55 -9.55
N PRO A 156 3.34 -12.21 -9.39
CA PRO A 156 2.81 -12.52 -8.06
C PRO A 156 3.78 -13.43 -7.30
N LEU A 157 3.97 -13.18 -6.01
CA LEU A 157 4.70 -14.06 -5.12
C LEU A 157 3.85 -15.29 -4.83
N LYS A 158 4.36 -16.46 -5.19
CA LYS A 158 3.72 -17.74 -4.89
C LYS A 158 3.83 -18.00 -3.39
N GLY A 159 2.72 -18.11 -2.71
CA GLY A 159 2.64 -18.35 -1.26
C GLY A 159 1.62 -17.44 -0.56
N ALA A 160 1.21 -16.36 -1.21
CA ALA A 160 0.07 -15.58 -0.77
C ALA A 160 -1.23 -16.16 -1.38
N ASP A 161 -1.58 -17.39 -1.04
CA ASP A 161 -2.97 -17.84 -1.15
C ASP A 161 -3.76 -17.09 -0.07
N ALA A 162 -4.04 -15.82 -0.33
CA ALA A 162 -5.04 -15.10 0.42
C ALA A 162 -6.35 -15.88 0.25
N PRO A 163 -7.08 -16.18 1.33
CA PRO A 163 -8.41 -16.73 1.20
C PRO A 163 -9.21 -15.74 0.34
N ALA A 164 -9.68 -16.20 -0.81
CA ALA A 164 -10.54 -15.40 -1.67
C ALA A 164 -11.73 -14.97 -0.82
N VAL A 165 -11.74 -13.71 -0.41
CA VAL A 165 -12.93 -13.11 0.18
C VAL A 165 -13.95 -13.14 -0.96
N ALA A 166 -14.83 -14.12 -0.90
CA ALA A 166 -15.96 -14.22 -1.80
C ALA A 166 -16.74 -12.92 -1.64
N VAL A 167 -16.63 -12.05 -2.62
CA VAL A 167 -17.54 -10.92 -2.77
C VAL A 167 -18.91 -11.54 -2.99
N ALA A 168 -19.67 -11.69 -1.90
CA ALA A 168 -21.05 -12.09 -1.94
C ALA A 168 -21.79 -11.01 -2.72
N ALA A 169 -22.05 -11.31 -3.99
CA ALA A 169 -22.95 -10.54 -4.81
C ALA A 169 -24.31 -10.58 -4.12
N VAL A 170 -24.70 -9.49 -3.50
CA VAL A 170 -26.05 -9.26 -3.02
C VAL A 170 -26.93 -9.12 -4.25
N ALA A 171 -27.38 -10.26 -4.76
CA ALA A 171 -28.44 -10.32 -5.73
C ALA A 171 -29.73 -9.86 -5.04
N ALA A 172 -30.11 -8.62 -5.29
CA ALA A 172 -31.41 -8.11 -4.91
C ALA A 172 -32.49 -8.89 -5.67
N LYS A 173 -33.09 -9.90 -5.00
CA LYS A 173 -34.34 -10.51 -5.42
C LYS A 173 -35.48 -9.56 -5.05
N GLY A 174 -35.80 -8.65 -5.93
CA GLY A 174 -37.04 -7.92 -5.95
C GLY A 174 -38.10 -8.76 -6.66
N SER A 175 -38.77 -9.65 -5.97
CA SER A 175 -39.99 -10.30 -6.48
C SER A 175 -41.19 -9.49 -6.02
N ALA A 176 -41.62 -8.54 -6.82
CA ALA A 176 -42.93 -7.93 -6.68
C ALA A 176 -43.98 -8.88 -7.29
N GLN A 177 -44.68 -9.60 -6.44
CA GLN A 177 -45.93 -10.24 -6.82
C GLN A 177 -47.07 -9.23 -6.72
N THR A 178 -47.48 -8.76 -7.87
CA THR A 178 -48.73 -7.96 -8.00
C THR A 178 -49.88 -8.95 -8.23
N SER A 179 -50.65 -9.22 -7.18
CA SER A 179 -51.94 -9.92 -7.30
C SER A 179 -53.02 -8.93 -7.64
N LEU A 180 -53.64 -9.11 -8.80
CA LEU A 180 -54.84 -8.42 -9.23
C LEU A 180 -56.08 -9.06 -8.57
N PRO A 181 -57.03 -8.26 -8.06
CA PRO A 181 -58.32 -8.79 -7.61
C PRO A 181 -59.27 -8.97 -8.79
N SER A 182 -59.84 -10.17 -8.95
CA SER A 182 -60.99 -10.45 -9.80
C SER A 182 -62.23 -9.70 -9.36
N ARG A 183 -62.86 -9.01 -10.30
CA ARG A 183 -64.25 -8.53 -10.18
C ARG A 183 -65.22 -9.61 -10.69
N GLN A 184 -66.16 -9.96 -9.85
CA GLN A 184 -67.51 -10.33 -10.26
C GLN A 184 -68.39 -9.10 -10.23
#